data_6e13ddaa13d770cd6b3664b126efcf20
#
_entry.id   6e13ddaa13d770cd6b3664b126efcf20
#
_cell.length_a   1.000
_cell.length_b   1.000
_cell.length_c   1.000
_cell.angle_alpha   90.00
_cell.angle_beta   90.00
_cell.angle_gamma   90.00
#
_symmetry.space_group_name_H-M   'P 1'
#
loop_
_entity.id
_entity.type
_entity.pdbx_description
1 polymer ?
#
loop_
_entity_poly.entity_id
_entity_poly.type
_entity_poly.pdbx_seq_one_letter_code
_entity_poly.pdbx_strand_id
1 'polypeptide(L)'
;ELPLAFLRHSTSKIRTAEDLLTVSSLGFRGEALSSIAAVSQVELITKTSGSLTGSRYRIEGGEEKGLEEIGAPDGTTFISRNLFFNTPARRKFLKTETTEGAHVTDLVEKIALSHPEISIRLIVNNQSRLHTSGNHNLKDIIYTVYGREIAANLLPVEVSNGIVKISGFIGKPV
;
A
#
# COMPACT_ATOMS: atom_id res chain seq x y z
N GLU A 1 -3.87 15.34 -15.14
CA GLU A 1 -3.12 14.07 -14.88
C GLU A 1 -3.94 13.04 -14.09
N LEU A 2 -4.81 13.45 -13.11
CA LEU A 2 -5.58 12.52 -12.29
C LEU A 2 -6.43 11.51 -13.07
N PRO A 3 -7.23 11.90 -14.09
CA PRO A 3 -8.00 10.94 -14.87
C PRO A 3 -7.12 9.89 -15.55
N LEU A 4 -5.90 10.25 -15.99
CA LEU A 4 -4.97 9.34 -16.64
C LEU A 4 -4.50 8.22 -15.73
N ALA A 5 -4.40 8.47 -14.42
CA ALA A 5 -3.99 7.45 -13.44
C ALA A 5 -4.97 6.28 -13.31
N PHE A 6 -6.23 6.47 -13.73
CA PHE A 6 -7.28 5.46 -13.72
C PHE A 6 -7.50 4.76 -15.07
N LEU A 7 -6.72 5.12 -16.10
CA LEU A 7 -6.74 4.40 -17.36
C LEU A 7 -5.95 3.09 -17.25
N ARG A 8 -6.41 2.06 -17.94
CA ARG A 8 -5.69 0.79 -18.04
C ARG A 8 -4.34 0.99 -18.74
N HIS A 9 -3.32 0.30 -18.23
CA HIS A 9 -1.95 0.36 -18.75
C HIS A 9 -1.29 1.74 -18.64
N SER A 10 -1.89 2.69 -17.92
CA SER A 10 -1.29 4.00 -17.66
C SER A 10 -0.28 3.89 -16.53
N THR A 11 1.00 3.99 -16.86
CA THR A 11 2.09 3.91 -15.89
C THR A 11 3.17 4.92 -16.20
N SER A 12 3.74 5.50 -15.14
CA SER A 12 4.93 6.36 -15.22
C SER A 12 6.23 5.59 -14.94
N LYS A 13 6.15 4.27 -14.68
CA LYS A 13 7.26 3.48 -14.11
C LYS A 13 8.09 2.77 -15.17
N ILE A 14 7.48 2.37 -16.27
CA ILE A 14 8.13 1.65 -17.37
C ILE A 14 7.69 2.22 -18.71
N ARG A 15 8.61 2.27 -19.66
CA ARG A 15 8.39 2.65 -21.07
C ARG A 15 8.96 1.62 -22.02
N THR A 16 10.03 0.94 -21.63
CA THR A 16 10.74 -0.08 -22.43
C THR A 16 10.80 -1.40 -21.65
N ALA A 17 11.15 -2.49 -22.32
CA ALA A 17 11.33 -3.80 -21.70
C ALA A 17 12.53 -3.79 -20.71
N GLU A 18 13.56 -3.00 -21.02
CA GLU A 18 14.76 -2.86 -20.19
C GLU A 18 14.45 -2.22 -18.83
N ASP A 19 13.46 -1.32 -18.77
CA ASP A 19 13.04 -0.69 -17.51
C ASP A 19 12.57 -1.72 -16.47
N LEU A 20 12.10 -2.90 -16.91
CA LEU A 20 11.70 -3.99 -16.01
C LEU A 20 12.84 -4.49 -15.13
N LEU A 21 14.08 -4.37 -15.57
CA LEU A 21 15.25 -4.81 -14.80
C LEU A 21 15.63 -3.85 -13.68
N THR A 22 15.13 -2.61 -13.74
CA THR A 22 15.48 -1.53 -12.81
C THR A 22 14.30 -1.01 -11.98
N VAL A 23 13.09 -1.58 -12.18
CA VAL A 23 11.90 -1.19 -11.42
C VAL A 23 12.10 -1.46 -9.92
N SER A 24 12.05 -0.40 -9.13
CA SER A 24 12.12 -0.43 -7.66
C SER A 24 10.77 -0.15 -6.96
N SER A 25 9.70 0.11 -7.73
CA SER A 25 8.38 0.41 -7.18
C SER A 25 7.55 -0.86 -6.97
N LEU A 26 6.63 -0.84 -5.98
CA LEU A 26 5.73 -1.96 -5.68
C LEU A 26 4.79 -2.32 -6.84
N GLY A 27 4.53 -1.38 -7.76
CA GLY A 27 3.68 -1.60 -8.93
C GLY A 27 4.21 -0.87 -10.16
N PHE A 28 4.05 -1.47 -11.34
CA PHE A 28 4.54 -0.90 -12.60
C PHE A 28 3.57 -1.10 -13.78
N ARG A 29 2.54 -1.93 -13.64
CA ARG A 29 1.65 -2.32 -14.75
C ARG A 29 0.59 -1.27 -15.10
N GLY A 30 0.33 -0.28 -14.24
CA GLY A 30 -0.71 0.72 -14.46
C GLY A 30 -2.13 0.17 -14.47
N GLU A 31 -2.42 -0.87 -13.68
CA GLU A 31 -3.73 -1.54 -13.67
C GLU A 31 -4.41 -1.52 -12.32
N ALA A 32 -3.70 -1.23 -11.22
CA ALA A 32 -4.26 -1.31 -9.88
C ALA A 32 -5.42 -0.33 -9.67
N LEU A 33 -5.20 0.95 -9.97
CA LEU A 33 -6.23 1.98 -9.77
C LEU A 33 -7.43 1.77 -10.67
N SER A 34 -7.23 1.44 -11.94
CA SER A 34 -8.32 1.14 -12.88
C SER A 34 -9.14 -0.06 -12.44
N SER A 35 -8.51 -1.11 -11.94
CA SER A 35 -9.18 -2.31 -11.43
C SER A 35 -10.00 -2.05 -10.16
N ILE A 36 -9.47 -1.24 -9.23
CA ILE A 36 -10.19 -0.83 -8.01
C ILE A 36 -11.39 0.04 -8.38
N ALA A 37 -11.18 1.05 -9.24
CA ALA A 37 -12.22 1.97 -9.66
C ALA A 37 -13.37 1.27 -10.43
N ALA A 38 -13.06 0.20 -11.18
CA ALA A 38 -14.07 -0.55 -11.91
C ALA A 38 -15.09 -1.27 -11.02
N VAL A 39 -14.76 -1.54 -9.75
CA VAL A 39 -15.58 -2.34 -8.84
C VAL A 39 -15.89 -1.65 -7.51
N SER A 40 -15.55 -0.38 -7.37
CA SER A 40 -15.78 0.40 -6.16
C SER A 40 -16.11 1.86 -6.47
N GLN A 41 -16.48 2.60 -5.44
CA GLN A 41 -16.63 4.05 -5.47
C GLN A 41 -15.35 4.66 -4.91
N VAL A 42 -14.58 5.33 -5.77
CA VAL A 42 -13.28 5.90 -5.43
C VAL A 42 -13.33 7.41 -5.36
N GLU A 43 -12.72 7.95 -4.32
CA GLU A 43 -12.42 9.36 -4.15
C GLU A 43 -10.92 9.52 -3.91
N LEU A 44 -10.26 10.31 -4.74
CA LEU A 44 -8.84 10.64 -4.65
C LEU A 44 -8.69 12.12 -4.40
N ILE A 45 -8.06 12.47 -3.27
CA ILE A 45 -7.73 13.84 -2.90
C ILE A 45 -6.22 13.96 -2.88
N THR A 46 -5.66 14.91 -3.62
CA THR A 46 -4.20 15.07 -3.67
C THR A 46 -3.80 16.53 -3.82
N LYS A 47 -2.68 16.87 -3.18
CA LYS A 47 -2.05 18.19 -3.27
C LYS A 47 -0.53 18.03 -3.21
N THR A 48 0.18 18.73 -4.08
CA THR A 48 1.64 18.85 -4.01
C THR A 48 2.02 20.02 -3.11
N SER A 49 3.19 19.96 -2.46
CA SER A 49 3.67 21.00 -1.53
C SER A 49 3.85 22.39 -2.18
N GLY A 50 3.98 22.45 -3.50
CA GLY A 50 4.10 23.72 -4.25
C GLY A 50 2.77 24.32 -4.72
N SER A 51 1.64 23.64 -4.49
CA SER A 51 0.33 24.10 -4.96
C SER A 51 -0.45 24.79 -3.85
N LEU A 52 -1.20 25.85 -4.18
CA LEU A 52 -2.12 26.52 -3.24
C LEU A 52 -3.34 25.65 -2.95
N THR A 53 -3.88 25.01 -3.99
CA THR A 53 -5.07 24.16 -3.92
C THR A 53 -4.72 22.71 -4.22
N GLY A 54 -5.51 21.78 -3.71
CA GLY A 54 -5.52 20.38 -4.08
C GLY A 54 -6.61 20.07 -5.10
N SER A 55 -6.63 18.83 -5.55
CA SER A 55 -7.64 18.31 -6.45
C SER A 55 -8.36 17.14 -5.82
N ARG A 56 -9.68 17.06 -6.00
CA ARG A 56 -10.53 15.93 -5.67
C ARG A 56 -11.07 15.32 -6.94
N TYR A 57 -10.78 14.05 -7.16
CA TYR A 57 -11.27 13.26 -8.29
C TYR A 57 -12.16 12.14 -7.80
N ARG A 58 -13.33 11.96 -8.42
CA ARG A 58 -14.29 10.91 -8.09
C ARG A 58 -14.58 10.05 -9.31
N ILE A 59 -14.55 8.72 -9.10
CA ILE A 59 -14.86 7.73 -10.12
C ILE A 59 -15.61 6.56 -9.48
N GLU A 60 -16.68 6.07 -10.11
CA GLU A 60 -17.54 5.02 -9.59
C GLU A 60 -17.82 3.97 -10.65
N GLY A 61 -17.45 2.71 -10.39
CA GLY A 61 -17.66 1.63 -11.37
C GLY A 61 -16.95 1.84 -12.71
N GLY A 62 -15.86 2.64 -12.71
CA GLY A 62 -15.13 3.02 -13.91
C GLY A 62 -15.64 4.29 -14.60
N GLU A 63 -16.72 4.91 -14.13
CA GLU A 63 -17.27 6.16 -14.67
C GLU A 63 -16.80 7.36 -13.87
N GLU A 64 -16.22 8.35 -14.54
CA GLU A 64 -15.85 9.63 -13.92
C GLU A 64 -17.09 10.37 -13.41
N LYS A 65 -17.04 10.83 -12.15
CA LYS A 65 -18.12 11.59 -11.51
C LYS A 65 -17.75 13.05 -11.28
N GLY A 66 -16.49 13.41 -11.40
CA GLY A 66 -16.04 14.80 -11.36
C GLY A 66 -14.60 14.97 -10.92
N LEU A 67 -14.06 16.12 -11.32
CA LEU A 67 -12.77 16.65 -10.90
C LEU A 67 -12.97 18.08 -10.45
N GLU A 68 -12.57 18.41 -9.23
CA GLU A 68 -12.75 19.74 -8.65
C GLU A 68 -11.52 20.18 -7.85
N GLU A 69 -11.31 21.48 -7.76
CA GLU A 69 -10.31 22.07 -6.86
C GLU A 69 -10.87 22.17 -5.45
N ILE A 70 -10.06 21.80 -4.48
CA ILE A 70 -10.42 21.87 -3.05
C ILE A 70 -9.24 22.31 -2.19
N GLY A 71 -9.54 22.79 -0.97
CA GLY A 71 -8.53 22.89 0.07
C GLY A 71 -8.16 21.49 0.57
N ALA A 72 -6.86 21.15 0.56
CA ALA A 72 -6.37 19.86 1.02
C ALA A 72 -4.99 20.01 1.68
N PRO A 73 -4.61 19.14 2.61
CA PRO A 73 -3.23 19.03 3.07
C PRO A 73 -2.31 18.48 1.97
N ASP A 74 -1.02 18.72 2.10
CA ASP A 74 -0.02 18.10 1.21
C ASP A 74 -0.08 16.57 1.31
N GLY A 75 0.07 15.90 0.17
CA GLY A 75 0.00 14.45 0.10
C GLY A 75 -1.23 13.94 -0.64
N THR A 76 -1.53 12.65 -0.46
CA THR A 76 -2.61 11.96 -1.17
C THR A 76 -3.48 11.16 -0.21
N THR A 77 -4.80 11.35 -0.31
CA THR A 77 -5.82 10.54 0.36
C THR A 77 -6.57 9.75 -0.70
N PHE A 78 -6.50 8.43 -0.60
CA PHE A 78 -7.23 7.51 -1.46
C PHE A 78 -8.33 6.83 -0.65
N ILE A 79 -9.58 6.94 -1.10
CA ILE A 79 -10.74 6.39 -0.44
C ILE A 79 -11.44 5.45 -1.41
N SER A 80 -11.63 4.20 -1.02
CA SER A 80 -12.43 3.23 -1.76
C SER A 80 -13.59 2.76 -0.89
N ARG A 81 -14.80 2.90 -1.40
CA ARG A 81 -16.03 2.51 -0.69
C ARG A 81 -16.84 1.53 -1.51
N ASN A 82 -17.70 0.78 -0.83
CA ASN A 82 -18.69 -0.11 -1.46
C ASN A 82 -18.08 -1.09 -2.47
N LEU A 83 -16.98 -1.75 -2.07
CA LEU A 83 -16.28 -2.73 -2.89
C LEU A 83 -17.28 -3.77 -3.43
N PHE A 84 -17.20 -4.02 -4.75
CA PHE A 84 -18.09 -4.93 -5.49
C PHE A 84 -19.57 -4.53 -5.51
N PHE A 85 -19.89 -3.22 -5.35
CA PHE A 85 -21.28 -2.74 -5.41
C PHE A 85 -21.97 -3.09 -6.73
N ASN A 86 -21.24 -3.09 -7.84
CA ASN A 86 -21.70 -3.38 -9.19
C ASN A 86 -21.39 -4.82 -9.67
N THR A 87 -20.81 -5.66 -8.80
CA THR A 87 -20.45 -7.05 -9.12
C THR A 87 -20.93 -8.00 -8.03
N PRO A 88 -22.26 -8.26 -7.95
CA PRO A 88 -22.87 -9.02 -6.84
C PRO A 88 -22.28 -10.42 -6.68
N ALA A 89 -21.90 -11.08 -7.78
CA ALA A 89 -21.28 -12.39 -7.74
C ALA A 89 -19.96 -12.36 -6.95
N ARG A 90 -19.09 -11.36 -7.20
CA ARG A 90 -17.84 -11.19 -6.45
C ARG A 90 -18.09 -10.82 -4.99
N ARG A 91 -19.08 -9.96 -4.71
CA ARG A 91 -19.44 -9.56 -3.35
C ARG A 91 -19.81 -10.76 -2.46
N LYS A 92 -20.44 -11.80 -3.02
CA LYS A 92 -20.79 -13.03 -2.27
C LYS A 92 -19.56 -13.82 -1.80
N PHE A 93 -18.41 -13.65 -2.40
CA PHE A 93 -17.16 -14.31 -2.00
C PHE A 93 -16.40 -13.60 -0.90
N LEU A 94 -16.74 -12.35 -0.58
CA LEU A 94 -16.17 -11.66 0.58
C LEU A 94 -16.49 -12.44 1.85
N LYS A 95 -15.48 -12.58 2.67
CA LYS A 95 -15.60 -13.20 3.99
C LYS A 95 -16.19 -12.19 4.99
N THR A 96 -16.18 -12.55 6.26
CA THR A 96 -16.58 -11.61 7.31
C THR A 96 -15.58 -10.43 7.39
N GLU A 97 -16.03 -9.28 7.86
CA GLU A 97 -15.18 -8.10 8.06
C GLU A 97 -13.93 -8.41 8.90
N THR A 98 -14.08 -9.25 9.91
CA THR A 98 -12.96 -9.71 10.76
C THR A 98 -11.94 -10.50 9.95
N THR A 99 -12.40 -11.42 9.08
CA THR A 99 -11.49 -12.24 8.25
C THR A 99 -10.79 -11.39 7.21
N GLU A 100 -11.52 -10.52 6.50
CA GLU A 100 -10.91 -9.61 5.52
C GLU A 100 -9.94 -8.63 6.20
N GLY A 101 -10.31 -8.10 7.36
CA GLY A 101 -9.43 -7.26 8.17
C GLY A 101 -8.14 -7.96 8.59
N ALA A 102 -8.19 -9.26 8.92
CA ALA A 102 -7.00 -10.04 9.25
C ALA A 102 -6.09 -10.22 8.02
N HIS A 103 -6.65 -10.48 6.83
CA HIS A 103 -5.86 -10.56 5.59
C HIS A 103 -5.19 -9.22 5.23
N VAL A 104 -5.90 -8.10 5.42
CA VAL A 104 -5.33 -6.76 5.21
C VAL A 104 -4.21 -6.50 6.21
N THR A 105 -4.38 -6.90 7.48
CA THR A 105 -3.37 -6.73 8.52
C THR A 105 -2.10 -7.51 8.16
N ASP A 106 -2.21 -8.79 7.83
CA ASP A 106 -1.07 -9.64 7.42
C ASP A 106 -0.31 -9.04 6.21
N LEU A 107 -1.04 -8.51 5.23
CA LEU A 107 -0.41 -7.87 4.07
C LEU A 107 0.33 -6.58 4.45
N VAL A 108 -0.27 -5.73 5.28
CA VAL A 108 0.34 -4.45 5.72
C VAL A 108 1.54 -4.71 6.61
N GLU A 109 1.52 -5.74 7.47
CA GLU A 109 2.67 -6.16 8.28
C GLU A 109 3.86 -6.59 7.40
N LYS A 110 3.61 -7.35 6.34
CA LYS A 110 4.65 -7.74 5.36
C LYS A 110 5.23 -6.53 4.62
N ILE A 111 4.38 -5.57 4.25
CA ILE A 111 4.84 -4.31 3.63
C ILE A 111 5.69 -3.52 4.62
N ALA A 112 5.27 -3.41 5.88
CA ALA A 112 6.02 -2.71 6.91
C ALA A 112 7.41 -3.33 7.15
N LEU A 113 7.49 -4.66 7.19
CA LEU A 113 8.76 -5.39 7.32
C LEU A 113 9.71 -5.16 6.14
N SER A 114 9.17 -4.97 4.94
CA SER A 114 9.96 -4.71 3.73
C SER A 114 10.38 -3.25 3.56
N HIS A 115 9.76 -2.33 4.32
CA HIS A 115 9.99 -0.88 4.23
C HIS A 115 10.19 -0.24 5.61
N PRO A 116 11.31 -0.54 6.30
CA PRO A 116 11.57 -0.02 7.64
C PRO A 116 11.79 1.51 7.67
N GLU A 117 12.00 2.12 6.52
CA GLU A 117 12.14 3.57 6.34
C GLU A 117 10.79 4.30 6.32
N ILE A 118 9.66 3.58 6.21
CA ILE A 118 8.34 4.18 6.12
C ILE A 118 7.58 4.02 7.43
N SER A 119 7.02 5.14 7.94
CA SER A 119 6.06 5.08 9.04
C SER A 119 4.70 4.65 8.51
N ILE A 120 4.21 3.52 9.01
CA ILE A 120 2.93 2.94 8.60
C ILE A 120 2.01 2.87 9.82
N ARG A 121 0.78 3.33 9.67
CA ARG A 121 -0.28 3.18 10.67
C ARG A 121 -1.47 2.46 10.06
N LEU A 122 -1.83 1.31 10.61
CA LEU A 122 -3.02 0.55 10.24
C LEU A 122 -4.08 0.67 11.32
N ILE A 123 -5.28 1.09 10.91
CA ILE A 123 -6.47 1.16 11.76
C ILE A 123 -7.53 0.25 11.14
N VAL A 124 -8.07 -0.68 11.92
CA VAL A 124 -9.16 -1.58 11.52
C VAL A 124 -10.29 -1.42 12.53
N ASN A 125 -11.48 -1.06 12.06
CA ASN A 125 -12.67 -0.84 12.89
C ASN A 125 -12.37 0.14 14.06
N ASN A 126 -11.75 1.28 13.77
CA ASN A 126 -11.33 2.32 14.72
C ASN A 126 -10.30 1.86 15.78
N GLN A 127 -9.71 0.67 15.64
CA GLN A 127 -8.65 0.18 16.50
C GLN A 127 -7.30 0.22 15.78
N SER A 128 -6.28 0.80 16.41
CA SER A 128 -4.92 0.77 15.88
C SER A 128 -4.38 -0.66 15.98
N ARG A 129 -4.03 -1.25 14.84
CA ARG A 129 -3.48 -2.61 14.71
C ARG A 129 -1.97 -2.61 14.54
N LEU A 130 -1.45 -1.64 13.80
CA LEU A 130 -0.02 -1.50 13.55
C LEU A 130 0.35 -0.02 13.57
N HIS A 131 1.51 0.30 14.11
CA HIS A 131 2.13 1.61 14.01
C HIS A 131 3.66 1.45 14.01
N THR A 132 4.32 1.78 12.91
CA THR A 132 5.78 1.76 12.76
C THR A 132 6.32 3.19 12.72
N SER A 133 7.56 3.37 13.16
CA SER A 133 8.18 4.71 13.27
C SER A 133 8.83 5.22 11.98
N GLY A 134 9.17 4.33 11.03
CA GLY A 134 9.93 4.72 9.84
C GLY A 134 11.41 5.08 10.13
N ASN A 135 11.98 4.50 11.18
CA ASN A 135 13.33 4.82 11.66
C ASN A 135 14.44 3.95 11.05
N HIS A 136 14.18 3.23 9.96
CA HIS A 136 15.08 2.28 9.31
C HIS A 136 15.48 1.07 10.19
N ASN A 137 14.85 0.87 11.35
CA ASN A 137 15.15 -0.23 12.24
C ASN A 137 14.19 -1.40 12.04
N LEU A 138 14.59 -2.40 11.25
CA LEU A 138 13.80 -3.61 11.00
C LEU A 138 13.47 -4.36 12.29
N LYS A 139 14.37 -4.36 13.29
CA LYS A 139 14.15 -5.06 14.56
C LYS A 139 12.99 -4.47 15.36
N ASP A 140 12.78 -3.16 15.30
CA ASP A 140 11.65 -2.49 15.95
C ASP A 140 10.32 -2.91 15.30
N ILE A 141 10.31 -3.08 13.97
CA ILE A 141 9.13 -3.58 13.26
C ILE A 141 8.86 -5.04 13.61
N ILE A 142 9.90 -5.88 13.65
CA ILE A 142 9.77 -7.29 14.10
C ILE A 142 9.22 -7.35 15.52
N TYR A 143 9.68 -6.48 16.41
CA TYR A 143 9.12 -6.39 17.77
C TYR A 143 7.64 -6.02 17.76
N THR A 144 7.25 -5.05 16.91
CA THR A 144 5.87 -4.57 16.81
C THR A 144 4.93 -5.64 16.26
N VAL A 145 5.38 -6.40 15.24
CA VAL A 145 4.58 -7.41 14.54
C VAL A 145 4.55 -8.74 15.31
N TYR A 146 5.70 -9.23 15.74
CA TYR A 146 5.84 -10.58 16.31
C TYR A 146 6.02 -10.61 17.82
N GLY A 147 6.15 -9.44 18.47
CA GLY A 147 6.27 -9.34 19.91
C GLY A 147 7.68 -9.50 20.47
N ARG A 148 7.78 -9.29 21.79
CA ARG A 148 9.03 -9.22 22.52
C ARG A 148 9.82 -10.53 22.49
N GLU A 149 9.15 -11.64 22.61
CA GLU A 149 9.79 -12.97 22.72
C GLU A 149 10.59 -13.29 21.45
N ILE A 150 9.97 -13.11 20.27
CA ILE A 150 10.63 -13.34 18.98
C ILE A 150 11.76 -12.32 18.78
N ALA A 151 11.49 -11.04 19.02
CA ALA A 151 12.48 -9.98 18.81
C ALA A 151 13.73 -10.11 19.71
N ALA A 152 13.59 -10.69 20.91
CA ALA A 152 14.71 -10.93 21.83
C ALA A 152 15.60 -12.11 21.39
N ASN A 153 15.07 -13.04 20.60
CA ASN A 153 15.75 -14.25 20.16
C ASN A 153 16.22 -14.18 18.69
N LEU A 154 16.50 -12.99 18.18
CA LEU A 154 16.96 -12.78 16.81
C LEU A 154 18.47 -12.71 16.72
N LEU A 155 19.01 -13.38 15.68
CA LEU A 155 20.39 -13.27 15.23
C LEU A 155 20.43 -12.48 13.92
N PRO A 156 21.28 -11.45 13.79
CA PRO A 156 21.44 -10.76 12.53
C PRO A 156 22.14 -11.67 11.51
N VAL A 157 21.71 -11.56 10.27
CA VAL A 157 22.34 -12.24 9.11
C VAL A 157 22.69 -11.20 8.09
N GLU A 158 23.95 -11.22 7.64
CA GLU A 158 24.40 -10.42 6.51
C GLU A 158 25.41 -11.24 5.70
N VAL A 159 25.07 -11.51 4.45
CA VAL A 159 25.93 -12.26 3.52
C VAL A 159 25.90 -11.57 2.17
N SER A 160 27.07 -11.45 1.54
CA SER A 160 27.18 -10.88 0.19
C SER A 160 28.25 -11.65 -0.60
N ASN A 161 27.96 -11.98 -1.85
CA ASN A 161 28.92 -12.56 -2.77
C ASN A 161 29.27 -11.62 -3.96
N GLY A 162 28.91 -10.33 -3.87
CA GLY A 162 29.12 -9.35 -4.92
C GLY A 162 27.98 -9.27 -5.95
N ILE A 163 27.20 -10.33 -6.11
CA ILE A 163 26.03 -10.39 -7.01
C ILE A 163 24.73 -10.30 -6.20
N VAL A 164 24.69 -11.02 -5.08
CA VAL A 164 23.52 -11.09 -4.19
C VAL A 164 23.93 -10.65 -2.80
N LYS A 165 23.16 -9.74 -2.21
CA LYS A 165 23.24 -9.36 -0.80
C LYS A 165 21.99 -9.84 -0.09
N ILE A 166 22.19 -10.60 1.01
CA ILE A 166 21.13 -11.05 1.92
C ILE A 166 21.39 -10.40 3.28
N SER A 167 20.39 -9.71 3.81
CA SER A 167 20.46 -9.12 5.15
C SER A 167 19.12 -9.27 5.87
N GLY A 168 19.15 -9.40 7.19
CA GLY A 168 17.94 -9.54 8.00
C GLY A 168 18.21 -10.24 9.31
N PHE A 169 17.23 -10.99 9.80
CA PHE A 169 17.31 -11.70 11.08
C PHE A 169 16.78 -13.12 10.95
N ILE A 170 17.35 -14.03 11.73
CA ILE A 170 16.84 -15.40 11.94
C ILE A 170 16.61 -15.63 13.43
N GLY A 171 15.64 -16.47 13.78
CA GLY A 171 15.42 -16.91 15.15
C GLY A 171 16.54 -17.81 15.63
N LYS A 172 16.89 -17.73 16.92
CA LYS A 172 17.73 -18.75 17.56
C LYS A 172 17.00 -20.09 17.56
N PRO A 173 17.71 -21.22 17.35
CA PRO A 173 17.13 -22.53 17.57
C PRO A 173 16.61 -22.63 19.02
N VAL A 174 15.40 -23.19 19.21
CA VAL A 174 14.77 -23.45 20.51
C VAL A 174 15.11 -24.86 20.93
#